data_e415de6877357dc2b395088148611ddb
#
_entry.id   e415de6877357dc2b395088148611ddb
#
_cell.length_a   1.000
_cell.length_b   1.000
_cell.length_c   1.000
_cell.angle_alpha   90.00
_cell.angle_beta   90.00
_cell.angle_gamma   90.00
#
_symmetry.space_group_name_H-M   'P 1'
#
loop_
_entity.id
_entity.type
_entity.pdbx_description
1 polymer ?
#
loop_
_entity_poly.entity_id
_entity_poly.type
_entity_poly.pdbx_seq_one_letter_code
_entity_poly.pdbx_strand_id
1 'polypeptide(L)'
;MPSIDVSLPLSLRKRAMLASALNLLAVFASQVMRLGGNLVITRLLVPEMFGVMAIATTVAVVLQLLSDVGLRPNVIQSSRGDEPLFLDTVWTVQVIRGFVLFLLTLLLALGAKFTQYIELWPAHSTYAAPELPMVLALSGFAAIIYGFQSPKVDVAIRVFQQKKVVIAELIAQFVGLIVMLVAGYLTRSIWSLVAAGLLSTLVFTVLSHLVFQGPRNRLRWDPAALREVFDYGRWILLSSSVGVLAMQGDRIWFGGSMSVAELGVYSIAVAILGAIQSVLLRLAGAVALPAFSEATRSGDKERVRSLYYRSRVLFDLTSLFACGFLLTASPLLISWLYDDRYAGAGNTMAILSLSLFTLRFTLAHQLWLALGLTKYVAMDNIIRVVSLFILLPVLMAIGGVSYAIWGVALHTFFTLFLIFPVNRKLGLLDLKREVVVLPALLIGVFFGEMITSLFT
;
A
#
# COMPACT_ATOMS: atom_id res chain seq x y z
N MET A 1 -19.97 34.78 -15.62
CA MET A 1 -20.53 33.69 -14.79
C MET A 1 -21.18 32.72 -15.75
N PRO A 2 -20.64 31.54 -15.95
CA PRO A 2 -21.35 30.47 -16.68
C PRO A 2 -22.23 29.73 -15.69
N SER A 3 -23.50 29.56 -16.06
CA SER A 3 -24.56 28.87 -15.36
C SER A 3 -24.15 27.47 -14.98
N ILE A 4 -24.10 27.17 -13.67
CA ILE A 4 -23.99 25.84 -13.14
C ILE A 4 -25.31 25.13 -13.40
N ASP A 5 -25.29 24.14 -14.27
CA ASP A 5 -26.42 23.27 -14.56
C ASP A 5 -26.78 22.47 -13.29
N VAL A 6 -27.80 22.94 -12.58
CA VAL A 6 -28.33 22.33 -11.36
C VAL A 6 -29.32 21.25 -11.75
N SER A 7 -28.79 20.12 -12.28
CA SER A 7 -29.54 18.88 -12.29
C SER A 7 -29.79 18.44 -10.84
N LEU A 8 -31.04 18.16 -10.49
CA LEU A 8 -31.60 17.81 -9.19
C LEU A 8 -30.61 17.11 -8.24
N PRO A 9 -30.45 17.57 -6.99
CA PRO A 9 -29.45 17.02 -6.08
C PRO A 9 -29.86 15.61 -5.67
N LEU A 10 -29.17 14.62 -6.26
CA LEU A 10 -29.10 13.29 -5.63
C LEU A 10 -28.74 13.48 -4.17
N SER A 11 -29.50 12.88 -3.23
CA SER A 11 -29.20 13.00 -1.81
C SER A 11 -27.71 12.71 -1.56
N LEU A 12 -27.04 13.44 -0.68
CA LEU A 12 -25.62 13.27 -0.33
C LEU A 12 -25.26 11.78 -0.14
N ARG A 13 -26.21 11.00 0.42
CA ARG A 13 -26.10 9.55 0.59
C ARG A 13 -25.95 8.80 -0.73
N LYS A 14 -26.75 9.12 -1.76
CA LYS A 14 -26.64 8.50 -3.08
C LYS A 14 -25.33 8.86 -3.79
N ARG A 15 -24.86 10.09 -3.66
CA ARG A 15 -23.56 10.53 -4.22
C ARG A 15 -22.40 9.80 -3.53
N ALA A 16 -22.43 9.69 -2.21
CA ALA A 16 -21.42 8.95 -1.46
C ALA A 16 -21.42 7.45 -1.81
N MET A 17 -22.58 6.81 -1.93
CA MET A 17 -22.68 5.40 -2.33
C MET A 17 -22.17 5.15 -3.76
N LEU A 18 -22.52 6.02 -4.73
CA LEU A 18 -22.02 5.93 -6.10
C LEU A 18 -20.50 6.14 -6.17
N ALA A 19 -19.96 7.12 -5.44
CA ALA A 19 -18.53 7.36 -5.36
C ALA A 19 -17.79 6.16 -4.74
N SER A 20 -18.33 5.55 -3.70
CA SER A 20 -17.76 4.36 -3.06
C SER A 20 -17.80 3.14 -4.00
N ALA A 21 -18.89 2.90 -4.71
CA ALA A 21 -19.01 1.82 -5.68
C ALA A 21 -18.03 1.99 -6.85
N LEU A 22 -17.91 3.21 -7.39
CA LEU A 22 -16.94 3.52 -8.44
C LEU A 22 -15.50 3.32 -7.98
N ASN A 23 -15.18 3.72 -6.74
CA ASN A 23 -13.85 3.48 -6.17
C ASN A 23 -13.55 1.98 -6.00
N LEU A 24 -14.52 1.19 -5.58
CA LEU A 24 -14.35 -0.26 -5.47
C LEU A 24 -14.10 -0.91 -6.84
N LEU A 25 -14.90 -0.56 -7.85
CA LEU A 25 -14.71 -1.04 -9.22
C LEU A 25 -13.35 -0.63 -9.78
N ALA A 26 -12.91 0.59 -9.52
CA ALA A 26 -11.61 1.08 -9.95
C ALA A 26 -10.45 0.31 -9.32
N VAL A 27 -10.54 0.04 -8.02
CA VAL A 27 -9.53 -0.77 -7.32
C VAL A 27 -9.50 -2.17 -7.88
N PHE A 28 -10.65 -2.77 -8.09
CA PHE A 28 -10.72 -4.10 -8.69
C PHE A 28 -10.09 -4.10 -10.08
N ALA A 29 -10.44 -3.16 -10.96
CA ALA A 29 -9.86 -3.02 -12.29
C ALA A 29 -8.33 -2.80 -12.23
N SER A 30 -7.86 -1.94 -11.31
CA SER A 30 -6.43 -1.71 -11.07
C SER A 30 -5.71 -2.99 -10.62
N GLN A 31 -6.32 -3.77 -9.71
CA GLN A 31 -5.72 -5.03 -9.26
C GLN A 31 -5.70 -6.09 -10.38
N VAL A 32 -6.76 -6.19 -11.18
CA VAL A 32 -6.80 -7.09 -12.34
C VAL A 32 -5.72 -6.72 -13.35
N MET A 33 -5.54 -5.44 -13.68
CA MET A 33 -4.48 -4.99 -14.57
C MET A 33 -3.09 -5.29 -14.00
N ARG A 34 -2.88 -5.04 -12.71
CA ARG A 34 -1.59 -5.26 -12.04
C ARG A 34 -1.25 -6.75 -11.95
N LEU A 35 -2.19 -7.58 -11.48
CA LEU A 35 -1.97 -9.02 -11.37
C LEU A 35 -1.89 -9.67 -12.75
N GLY A 36 -2.79 -9.33 -13.68
CA GLY A 36 -2.74 -9.84 -15.04
C GLY A 36 -1.47 -9.46 -15.77
N GLY A 37 -1.03 -8.21 -15.64
CA GLY A 37 0.26 -7.76 -16.18
C GLY A 37 1.44 -8.52 -15.55
N ASN A 38 1.39 -8.73 -14.23
CA ASN A 38 2.43 -9.49 -13.52
C ASN A 38 2.50 -10.94 -13.99
N LEU A 39 1.35 -11.60 -14.22
CA LEU A 39 1.29 -12.96 -14.75
C LEU A 39 1.94 -13.10 -16.14
N VAL A 40 1.76 -12.12 -17.00
CA VAL A 40 2.38 -12.14 -18.33
C VAL A 40 3.87 -11.83 -18.26
N ILE A 41 4.26 -10.80 -17.51
CA ILE A 41 5.66 -10.37 -17.46
C ILE A 41 6.56 -11.37 -16.74
N THR A 42 6.07 -12.13 -15.76
CA THR A 42 6.85 -13.18 -15.07
C THR A 42 7.19 -14.36 -15.98
N ARG A 43 6.46 -14.57 -17.06
CA ARG A 43 6.84 -15.55 -18.09
C ARG A 43 8.00 -15.07 -18.98
N LEU A 44 8.21 -13.76 -19.06
CA LEU A 44 9.23 -13.13 -19.88
C LEU A 44 10.51 -12.81 -19.10
N LEU A 45 10.38 -12.48 -17.82
CA LEU A 45 11.47 -12.06 -16.94
C LEU A 45 11.78 -13.14 -15.89
N VAL A 46 13.01 -13.10 -15.38
CA VAL A 46 13.47 -14.04 -14.33
C VAL A 46 13.24 -13.46 -12.93
N PRO A 47 13.13 -14.30 -11.88
CA PRO A 47 12.87 -13.86 -10.50
C PRO A 47 13.84 -12.79 -9.98
N GLU A 48 15.10 -12.84 -10.38
CA GLU A 48 16.15 -11.90 -9.98
C GLU A 48 15.78 -10.45 -10.33
N MET A 49 15.17 -10.22 -11.49
CA MET A 49 14.74 -8.88 -11.91
C MET A 49 13.66 -8.32 -10.99
N PHE A 50 12.78 -9.18 -10.49
CA PHE A 50 11.76 -8.77 -9.50
C PHE A 50 12.37 -8.52 -8.12
N GLY A 51 13.42 -9.26 -7.74
CA GLY A 51 14.16 -9.03 -6.50
C GLY A 51 14.80 -7.63 -6.46
N VAL A 52 15.55 -7.28 -7.51
CA VAL A 52 16.15 -5.95 -7.64
C VAL A 52 15.07 -4.85 -7.66
N MET A 53 13.98 -5.07 -8.42
CA MET A 53 12.89 -4.10 -8.52
C MET A 53 12.12 -3.96 -7.20
N ALA A 54 12.03 -5.03 -6.38
CA ALA A 54 11.43 -4.98 -5.06
C ALA A 54 12.19 -4.04 -4.13
N ILE A 55 13.53 -4.05 -4.15
CA ILE A 55 14.34 -3.09 -3.38
C ILE A 55 14.16 -1.67 -3.93
N ALA A 56 14.22 -1.47 -5.24
CA ALA A 56 14.05 -0.15 -5.83
C ALA A 56 12.69 0.48 -5.48
N THR A 57 11.62 -0.31 -5.56
CA THR A 57 10.27 0.15 -5.16
C THR A 57 10.16 0.39 -3.66
N THR A 58 10.80 -0.45 -2.82
CA THR A 58 10.85 -0.27 -1.38
C THR A 58 11.54 1.05 -1.01
N VAL A 59 12.70 1.34 -1.60
CA VAL A 59 13.42 2.61 -1.42
C VAL A 59 12.55 3.80 -1.83
N ALA A 60 11.89 3.72 -2.98
CA ALA A 60 11.00 4.78 -3.45
C ALA A 60 9.84 5.04 -2.45
N VAL A 61 9.17 3.98 -1.98
CA VAL A 61 8.06 4.08 -0.99
C VAL A 61 8.56 4.63 0.34
N VAL A 62 9.70 4.14 0.83
CA VAL A 62 10.31 4.61 2.08
C VAL A 62 10.62 6.11 2.01
N LEU A 63 11.32 6.55 0.97
CA LEU A 63 11.65 7.96 0.79
C LEU A 63 10.41 8.83 0.61
N GLN A 64 9.41 8.35 -0.12
CA GLN A 64 8.16 9.07 -0.31
C GLN A 64 7.40 9.28 1.00
N LEU A 65 7.29 8.25 1.85
CA LEU A 65 6.59 8.34 3.14
C LEU A 65 7.41 9.11 4.20
N LEU A 66 8.73 8.93 4.22
CA LEU A 66 9.62 9.70 5.10
C LEU A 66 9.70 11.20 4.77
N SER A 67 9.28 11.60 3.59
CA SER A 67 9.22 13.00 3.16
C SER A 67 7.79 13.55 3.05
N ASP A 68 6.78 12.77 3.45
CA ASP A 68 5.39 13.18 3.31
C ASP A 68 5.03 14.24 4.36
N VAL A 69 4.99 15.47 3.91
CA VAL A 69 4.53 16.64 4.69
C VAL A 69 3.01 16.87 4.55
N GLY A 70 2.26 15.85 4.13
CA GLY A 70 0.81 15.92 4.07
C GLY A 70 0.25 16.94 3.08
N LEU A 71 0.91 17.16 1.94
CA LEU A 71 0.47 18.14 0.93
C LEU A 71 -0.96 17.89 0.48
N ARG A 72 -1.26 16.64 0.10
CA ARG A 72 -2.59 16.23 -0.38
C ARG A 72 -3.69 16.38 0.69
N PRO A 73 -3.56 15.85 1.93
CA PRO A 73 -4.53 16.10 2.99
C PRO A 73 -4.72 17.59 3.29
N ASN A 74 -3.64 18.37 3.23
CA ASN A 74 -3.70 19.81 3.48
C ASN A 74 -4.57 20.52 2.43
N VAL A 75 -4.35 20.30 1.12
CA VAL A 75 -5.20 20.85 0.05
C VAL A 75 -6.67 20.48 0.24
N ILE A 76 -6.95 19.24 0.68
CA ILE A 76 -8.33 18.76 0.87
C ILE A 76 -9.01 19.41 2.08
N GLN A 77 -8.26 19.67 3.18
CA GLN A 77 -8.81 20.11 4.46
C GLN A 77 -8.72 21.62 4.69
N SER A 78 -7.72 22.32 4.12
CA SER A 78 -7.52 23.75 4.29
C SER A 78 -8.70 24.57 3.73
N SER A 79 -9.06 25.64 4.42
CA SER A 79 -10.03 26.62 3.90
C SER A 79 -9.52 27.31 2.63
N ARG A 80 -8.20 27.39 2.47
CA ARG A 80 -7.49 28.00 1.34
C ARG A 80 -7.20 27.04 0.19
N GLY A 81 -7.65 25.78 0.27
CA GLY A 81 -7.29 24.69 -0.67
C GLY A 81 -7.76 24.89 -2.12
N ASP A 82 -8.50 25.95 -2.44
CA ASP A 82 -8.90 26.39 -3.78
C ASP A 82 -8.25 27.72 -4.20
N GLU A 83 -7.51 28.41 -3.31
CA GLU A 83 -6.80 29.64 -3.63
C GLU A 83 -5.63 29.38 -4.59
N PRO A 84 -5.50 30.13 -5.70
CA PRO A 84 -4.43 29.91 -6.67
C PRO A 84 -3.02 30.03 -6.08
N LEU A 85 -2.79 31.00 -5.18
CA LEU A 85 -1.48 31.22 -4.55
C LEU A 85 -1.11 30.11 -3.58
N PHE A 86 -2.10 29.58 -2.84
CA PHE A 86 -1.91 28.42 -1.97
C PHE A 86 -1.54 27.17 -2.78
N LEU A 87 -2.26 26.90 -3.87
CA LEU A 87 -1.99 25.78 -4.77
C LEU A 87 -0.63 25.91 -5.47
N ASP A 88 -0.24 27.11 -5.89
CA ASP A 88 1.09 27.39 -6.47
C ASP A 88 2.20 27.11 -5.45
N THR A 89 2.00 27.47 -4.18
CA THR A 89 2.95 27.20 -3.09
C THR A 89 3.07 25.69 -2.81
N VAL A 90 1.93 24.99 -2.71
CA VAL A 90 1.89 23.52 -2.53
C VAL A 90 2.62 22.83 -3.68
N TRP A 91 2.36 23.26 -4.92
CA TRP A 91 3.02 22.70 -6.11
C TRP A 91 4.53 22.99 -6.10
N THR A 92 4.95 24.19 -5.71
CA THR A 92 6.38 24.55 -5.59
C THR A 92 7.09 23.63 -4.57
N VAL A 93 6.47 23.43 -3.40
CA VAL A 93 7.00 22.50 -2.39
C VAL A 93 7.08 21.08 -2.93
N GLN A 94 6.06 20.61 -3.66
CA GLN A 94 6.04 19.28 -4.26
C GLN A 94 7.14 19.10 -5.31
N VAL A 95 7.40 20.10 -6.17
CA VAL A 95 8.50 20.07 -7.14
C VAL A 95 9.85 19.99 -6.43
N ILE A 96 10.09 20.87 -5.45
CA ILE A 96 11.34 20.84 -4.66
C ILE A 96 11.52 19.47 -3.99
N ARG A 97 10.47 18.95 -3.37
CA ARG A 97 10.48 17.62 -2.76
C ARG A 97 10.84 16.53 -3.79
N GLY A 98 10.31 16.61 -5.01
CA GLY A 98 10.63 15.65 -6.09
C GLY A 98 12.13 15.63 -6.41
N PHE A 99 12.76 16.80 -6.52
CA PHE A 99 14.22 16.91 -6.74
C PHE A 99 15.02 16.40 -5.54
N VAL A 100 14.61 16.74 -4.31
CA VAL A 100 15.27 16.24 -3.09
C VAL A 100 15.21 14.72 -3.02
N LEU A 101 14.05 14.11 -3.30
CA LEU A 101 13.88 12.66 -3.31
C LEU A 101 14.74 11.98 -4.40
N PHE A 102 14.81 12.56 -5.58
CA PHE A 102 15.69 12.07 -6.62
C PHE A 102 17.15 12.10 -6.16
N LEU A 103 17.59 13.22 -5.59
CA LEU A 103 18.96 13.36 -5.09
C LEU A 103 19.28 12.34 -3.98
N LEU A 104 18.35 12.13 -3.04
CA LEU A 104 18.48 11.10 -2.00
C LEU A 104 18.53 9.69 -2.61
N THR A 105 17.71 9.41 -3.62
CA THR A 105 17.75 8.11 -4.32
C THR A 105 19.09 7.92 -5.06
N LEU A 106 19.62 8.97 -5.67
CA LEU A 106 20.92 8.95 -6.30
C LEU A 106 22.07 8.72 -5.30
N LEU A 107 21.99 9.35 -4.13
CA LEU A 107 22.94 9.11 -3.04
C LEU A 107 22.88 7.67 -2.53
N LEU A 108 21.68 7.09 -2.42
CA LEU A 108 21.51 5.68 -2.08
C LEU A 108 22.05 4.75 -3.19
N ALA A 109 21.88 5.09 -4.46
CA ALA A 109 22.45 4.36 -5.57
C ALA A 109 23.99 4.38 -5.54
N LEU A 110 24.59 5.54 -5.26
CA LEU A 110 26.03 5.67 -5.07
C LEU A 110 26.52 4.91 -3.84
N GLY A 111 25.76 4.96 -2.73
CA GLY A 111 26.01 4.18 -1.54
C GLY A 111 25.95 2.67 -1.80
N ALA A 112 24.96 2.20 -2.56
CA ALA A 112 24.87 0.79 -2.97
C ALA A 112 26.08 0.38 -3.82
N LYS A 113 26.51 1.21 -4.77
CA LYS A 113 27.73 0.98 -5.56
C LYS A 113 28.99 0.94 -4.69
N PHE A 114 29.09 1.83 -3.71
CA PHE A 114 30.21 1.86 -2.76
C PHE A 114 30.24 0.62 -1.87
N THR A 115 29.09 0.20 -1.32
CA THR A 115 29.01 -1.03 -0.49
C THR A 115 29.32 -2.29 -1.28
N GLN A 116 29.00 -2.32 -2.59
CA GLN A 116 29.40 -3.39 -3.50
C GLN A 116 30.92 -3.38 -3.74
N TYR A 117 31.53 -2.21 -3.88
CA TYR A 117 32.97 -2.08 -4.09
C TYR A 117 33.79 -2.57 -2.89
N ILE A 118 33.33 -2.34 -1.67
CA ILE A 118 33.96 -2.81 -0.43
C ILE A 118 33.49 -4.20 0.01
N GLU A 119 32.69 -4.90 -0.80
CA GLU A 119 32.14 -6.22 -0.51
C GLU A 119 31.45 -6.35 0.85
N LEU A 120 30.74 -5.29 1.27
CA LEU A 120 30.08 -5.23 2.57
C LEU A 120 28.98 -6.28 2.72
N TRP A 121 28.30 -6.63 1.64
CA TRP A 121 27.19 -7.56 1.63
C TRP A 121 27.62 -8.94 1.11
N PRO A 122 26.98 -10.03 1.56
CA PRO A 122 27.19 -11.34 0.97
C PRO A 122 26.94 -11.32 -0.54
N ALA A 123 27.79 -11.97 -1.32
CA ALA A 123 27.73 -11.93 -2.79
C ALA A 123 26.38 -12.40 -3.38
N HIS A 124 25.64 -13.23 -2.64
CA HIS A 124 24.31 -13.70 -3.05
C HIS A 124 23.18 -12.72 -2.70
N SER A 125 23.43 -11.72 -1.84
CA SER A 125 22.39 -10.79 -1.39
C SER A 125 21.89 -9.86 -2.49
N THR A 126 20.65 -9.40 -2.37
CA THR A 126 20.08 -8.47 -3.34
C THR A 126 20.80 -7.11 -3.32
N TYR A 127 21.36 -6.70 -2.18
CA TYR A 127 22.16 -5.47 -2.10
C TYR A 127 23.48 -5.55 -2.85
N ALA A 128 23.99 -6.76 -3.11
CA ALA A 128 25.18 -7.01 -3.93
C ALA A 128 24.88 -7.10 -5.44
N ALA A 129 23.59 -7.08 -5.85
CA ALA A 129 23.20 -7.20 -7.25
C ALA A 129 23.76 -6.05 -8.10
N PRO A 130 24.52 -6.35 -9.18
CA PRO A 130 25.22 -5.32 -9.99
C PRO A 130 24.28 -4.27 -10.60
N GLU A 131 23.06 -4.66 -10.95
CA GLU A 131 22.06 -3.79 -11.57
C GLU A 131 21.41 -2.82 -10.58
N LEU A 132 21.42 -3.12 -9.27
CA LEU A 132 20.69 -2.38 -8.25
C LEU A 132 21.03 -0.86 -8.25
N PRO A 133 22.30 -0.42 -8.27
CA PRO A 133 22.61 1.02 -8.28
C PRO A 133 22.00 1.77 -9.47
N MET A 134 22.05 1.17 -10.65
CA MET A 134 21.52 1.79 -11.87
C MET A 134 20.00 1.79 -11.88
N VAL A 135 19.36 0.72 -11.40
CA VAL A 135 17.90 0.63 -11.27
C VAL A 135 17.39 1.65 -10.26
N LEU A 136 18.07 1.83 -9.12
CA LEU A 136 17.76 2.89 -8.14
C LEU A 136 17.85 4.27 -8.79
N ALA A 137 18.98 4.60 -9.43
CA ALA A 137 19.20 5.90 -10.03
C ALA A 137 18.13 6.25 -11.07
N LEU A 138 17.83 5.32 -12.00
CA LEU A 138 16.83 5.56 -13.04
C LEU A 138 15.40 5.57 -12.50
N SER A 139 15.05 4.67 -11.58
CA SER A 139 13.72 4.67 -10.93
C SER A 139 13.48 5.95 -10.13
N GLY A 140 14.55 6.56 -9.60
CA GLY A 140 14.49 7.83 -8.87
C GLY A 140 13.92 8.99 -9.68
N PHE A 141 14.03 8.98 -11.03
CA PHE A 141 13.40 9.99 -11.89
C PHE A 141 11.88 10.06 -11.72
N ALA A 142 11.24 8.96 -11.29
CA ALA A 142 9.82 8.99 -10.97
C ALA A 142 9.48 10.06 -9.92
N ALA A 143 10.38 10.33 -8.97
CA ALA A 143 10.16 11.35 -7.94
C ALA A 143 10.12 12.77 -8.54
N ILE A 144 10.98 13.06 -9.53
CA ILE A 144 10.94 14.34 -10.25
C ILE A 144 9.62 14.45 -11.03
N ILE A 145 9.29 13.42 -11.82
CA ILE A 145 8.07 13.41 -12.64
C ILE A 145 6.84 13.62 -11.76
N TYR A 146 6.75 12.88 -10.63
CA TYR A 146 5.68 13.03 -9.65
C TYR A 146 5.66 14.43 -9.01
N GLY A 147 6.85 15.03 -8.77
CA GLY A 147 6.98 16.39 -8.26
C GLY A 147 6.26 17.41 -9.14
N PHE A 148 6.23 17.23 -10.44
CA PHE A 148 5.51 18.08 -11.40
C PHE A 148 4.01 17.80 -11.49
N GLN A 149 3.46 16.78 -10.81
CA GLN A 149 2.02 16.52 -10.83
C GLN A 149 1.24 17.73 -10.31
N SER A 150 0.12 18.06 -10.98
CA SER A 150 -0.71 19.20 -10.61
C SER A 150 -1.54 18.95 -9.36
N PRO A 151 -1.58 19.85 -8.36
CA PRO A 151 -2.45 19.75 -7.20
C PRO A 151 -3.95 19.89 -7.55
N LYS A 152 -4.31 20.16 -8.81
CA LYS A 152 -5.70 20.12 -9.29
C LYS A 152 -6.35 18.74 -9.08
N VAL A 153 -5.56 17.68 -9.04
CA VAL A 153 -6.03 16.32 -8.69
C VAL A 153 -6.62 16.31 -7.27
N ASP A 154 -5.94 16.95 -6.32
CA ASP A 154 -6.38 16.99 -4.92
C ASP A 154 -7.61 17.91 -4.75
N VAL A 155 -7.66 19.00 -5.51
CA VAL A 155 -8.86 19.85 -5.61
C VAL A 155 -10.04 19.05 -6.18
N ALA A 156 -9.83 18.24 -7.21
CA ALA A 156 -10.89 17.38 -7.76
C ALA A 156 -11.42 16.37 -6.75
N ILE A 157 -10.55 15.81 -5.89
CA ILE A 157 -10.95 14.92 -4.79
C ILE A 157 -11.77 15.70 -3.75
N ARG A 158 -11.34 16.93 -3.37
CA ARG A 158 -12.05 17.82 -2.44
C ARG A 158 -13.49 18.09 -2.89
N VAL A 159 -13.71 18.28 -4.20
CA VAL A 159 -15.05 18.55 -4.78
C VAL A 159 -15.77 17.28 -5.26
N PHE A 160 -15.38 16.11 -4.78
CA PHE A 160 -15.98 14.80 -5.10
C PHE A 160 -15.97 14.41 -6.59
N GLN A 161 -15.02 14.91 -7.38
CA GLN A 161 -14.80 14.50 -8.78
C GLN A 161 -13.90 13.25 -8.89
N GLN A 162 -14.00 12.31 -7.96
CA GLN A 162 -13.16 11.11 -7.88
C GLN A 162 -13.19 10.27 -9.16
N LYS A 163 -14.31 10.28 -9.91
CA LYS A 163 -14.41 9.54 -11.18
C LYS A 163 -13.33 9.95 -12.18
N LYS A 164 -13.03 11.25 -12.30
CA LYS A 164 -12.00 11.75 -13.22
C LYS A 164 -10.60 11.29 -12.78
N VAL A 165 -10.34 11.33 -11.47
CA VAL A 165 -9.05 10.90 -10.88
C VAL A 165 -8.82 9.42 -11.17
N VAL A 166 -9.81 8.59 -10.87
CA VAL A 166 -9.76 7.15 -11.11
C VAL A 166 -9.53 6.81 -12.58
N ILE A 167 -10.23 7.46 -13.50
CA ILE A 167 -10.04 7.23 -14.94
C ILE A 167 -8.63 7.62 -15.37
N ALA A 168 -8.10 8.76 -14.90
CA ALA A 168 -6.74 9.17 -15.21
C ALA A 168 -5.68 8.18 -14.65
N GLU A 169 -5.88 7.68 -13.41
CA GLU A 169 -5.02 6.65 -12.82
C GLU A 169 -5.05 5.34 -13.63
N LEU A 170 -6.24 4.88 -14.04
CA LEU A 170 -6.39 3.66 -14.83
C LEU A 170 -5.76 3.79 -16.24
N ILE A 171 -5.89 4.96 -16.89
CA ILE A 171 -5.25 5.22 -18.18
C ILE A 171 -3.73 5.17 -18.01
N ALA A 172 -3.18 5.85 -17.01
CA ALA A 172 -1.75 5.86 -16.76
C ALA A 172 -1.21 4.45 -16.47
N GLN A 173 -1.93 3.68 -15.64
CA GLN A 173 -1.59 2.29 -15.34
C GLN A 173 -1.67 1.40 -16.58
N PHE A 174 -2.68 1.58 -17.44
CA PHE A 174 -2.85 0.81 -18.68
C PHE A 174 -1.72 1.10 -19.67
N VAL A 175 -1.32 2.36 -19.84
CA VAL A 175 -0.17 2.73 -20.68
C VAL A 175 1.12 2.11 -20.12
N GLY A 176 1.35 2.20 -18.81
CA GLY A 176 2.48 1.54 -18.15
C GLY A 176 2.49 0.02 -18.38
N LEU A 177 1.31 -0.62 -18.28
CA LEU A 177 1.16 -2.05 -18.56
C LEU A 177 1.54 -2.41 -20.00
N ILE A 178 1.06 -1.66 -20.98
CA ILE A 178 1.41 -1.89 -22.39
C ILE A 178 2.93 -1.77 -22.58
N VAL A 179 3.54 -0.72 -22.05
CA VAL A 179 5.00 -0.52 -22.16
C VAL A 179 5.76 -1.65 -21.49
N MET A 180 5.33 -2.07 -20.30
CA MET A 180 5.92 -3.20 -19.58
C MET A 180 5.91 -4.47 -20.43
N LEU A 181 4.77 -4.80 -21.04
CA LEU A 181 4.60 -6.02 -21.81
C LEU A 181 5.37 -5.95 -23.15
N VAL A 182 5.28 -4.84 -23.87
CA VAL A 182 5.97 -4.66 -25.16
C VAL A 182 7.48 -4.63 -24.95
N ALA A 183 7.98 -3.79 -24.04
CA ALA A 183 9.40 -3.71 -23.75
C ALA A 183 9.93 -5.02 -23.14
N GLY A 184 9.16 -5.68 -22.26
CA GLY A 184 9.51 -6.98 -21.70
C GLY A 184 9.60 -8.08 -22.74
N TYR A 185 8.69 -8.11 -23.72
CA TYR A 185 8.74 -9.03 -24.84
C TYR A 185 9.97 -8.81 -25.74
N LEU A 186 10.27 -7.54 -26.05
CA LEU A 186 11.37 -7.18 -26.96
C LEU A 186 12.76 -7.31 -26.31
N THR A 187 12.88 -6.93 -25.03
CA THR A 187 14.21 -6.79 -24.40
C THR A 187 14.50 -7.87 -23.36
N ARG A 188 13.46 -8.51 -22.80
CA ARG A 188 13.57 -9.48 -21.68
C ARG A 188 14.45 -8.99 -20.54
N SER A 189 14.35 -7.71 -20.23
CA SER A 189 15.25 -7.01 -19.31
C SER A 189 14.46 -6.28 -18.21
N ILE A 190 15.09 -6.11 -17.04
CA ILE A 190 14.56 -5.33 -15.91
C ILE A 190 14.16 -3.90 -16.31
N TRP A 191 14.78 -3.35 -17.35
CA TRP A 191 14.50 -2.00 -17.85
C TRP A 191 13.07 -1.83 -18.34
N SER A 192 12.39 -2.91 -18.72
CA SER A 192 10.96 -2.90 -19.04
C SER A 192 10.09 -2.50 -17.85
N LEU A 193 10.46 -2.95 -16.64
CA LEU A 193 9.75 -2.61 -15.39
C LEU A 193 10.02 -1.13 -15.02
N VAL A 194 11.26 -0.68 -15.14
CA VAL A 194 11.64 0.72 -14.87
C VAL A 194 10.94 1.66 -15.85
N ALA A 195 10.99 1.37 -17.15
CA ALA A 195 10.35 2.18 -18.19
C ALA A 195 8.83 2.27 -17.99
N ALA A 196 8.18 1.15 -17.65
CA ALA A 196 6.75 1.10 -17.35
C ALA A 196 6.37 2.02 -16.20
N GLY A 197 7.11 1.96 -15.09
CA GLY A 197 6.89 2.80 -13.92
C GLY A 197 7.06 4.29 -14.23
N LEU A 198 8.14 4.66 -14.93
CA LEU A 198 8.41 6.04 -15.32
C LEU A 198 7.33 6.58 -16.27
N LEU A 199 6.95 5.80 -17.29
CA LEU A 199 5.97 6.24 -18.26
C LEU A 199 4.56 6.31 -17.65
N SER A 200 4.17 5.36 -16.79
CA SER A 200 2.91 5.45 -16.05
C SER A 200 2.85 6.73 -15.21
N THR A 201 3.92 7.04 -14.47
CA THR A 201 4.01 8.27 -13.67
C THR A 201 3.96 9.53 -14.56
N LEU A 202 4.65 9.51 -15.70
CA LEU A 202 4.65 10.63 -16.66
C LEU A 202 3.26 10.86 -17.24
N VAL A 203 2.58 9.81 -17.70
CA VAL A 203 1.22 9.90 -18.26
C VAL A 203 0.26 10.46 -17.22
N PHE A 204 0.31 9.97 -15.98
CA PHE A 204 -0.55 10.52 -14.92
C PHE A 204 -0.25 11.99 -14.62
N THR A 205 1.03 12.37 -14.57
CA THR A 205 1.45 13.77 -14.39
C THR A 205 0.93 14.65 -15.53
N VAL A 206 1.04 14.23 -16.78
CA VAL A 206 0.49 14.97 -17.93
C VAL A 206 -1.03 15.08 -17.83
N LEU A 207 -1.73 13.99 -17.56
CA LEU A 207 -3.18 13.98 -17.38
C LEU A 207 -3.62 14.90 -16.22
N SER A 208 -2.81 15.02 -15.16
CA SER A 208 -3.09 15.91 -14.03
C SER A 208 -3.17 17.39 -14.43
N HIS A 209 -2.47 17.79 -15.48
CA HIS A 209 -2.53 19.16 -16.02
C HIS A 209 -3.63 19.33 -17.06
N LEU A 210 -3.93 18.32 -17.87
CA LEU A 210 -4.84 18.42 -19.04
C LEU A 210 -6.30 18.14 -18.69
N VAL A 211 -6.59 17.16 -17.81
CA VAL A 211 -7.95 16.68 -17.54
C VAL A 211 -8.65 17.50 -16.45
N PHE A 212 -7.89 18.06 -15.52
CA PHE A 212 -8.44 18.74 -14.35
C PHE A 212 -8.48 20.25 -14.56
N GLN A 213 -9.65 20.83 -14.29
CA GLN A 213 -9.88 22.27 -14.40
C GLN A 213 -9.24 23.01 -13.22
N GLY A 214 -8.75 24.21 -13.50
CA GLY A 214 -8.17 25.09 -12.50
C GLY A 214 -7.09 26.01 -13.10
N PRO A 215 -6.53 26.94 -12.31
CA PRO A 215 -5.49 27.85 -12.76
C PRO A 215 -4.25 27.07 -13.20
N ARG A 216 -3.44 27.67 -14.07
CA ARG A 216 -2.13 27.11 -14.45
C ARG A 216 -1.21 27.18 -13.24
N ASN A 217 -0.56 26.08 -12.91
CA ASN A 217 0.42 26.03 -11.84
C ASN A 217 1.63 26.90 -12.16
N ARG A 218 2.10 27.67 -11.16
CA ARG A 218 3.26 28.54 -11.27
C ARG A 218 4.16 28.31 -10.05
N LEU A 219 5.46 28.39 -10.23
CA LEU A 219 6.41 28.38 -9.12
C LEU A 219 6.29 29.71 -8.37
N ARG A 220 5.54 29.70 -7.28
CA ARG A 220 5.28 30.85 -6.41
C ARG A 220 5.39 30.42 -4.96
N TRP A 221 5.65 31.40 -4.12
CA TRP A 221 5.94 31.20 -2.71
C TRP A 221 5.11 32.14 -1.84
N ASP A 222 4.23 31.58 -1.03
CA ASP A 222 3.50 32.30 0.02
C ASP A 222 4.00 31.81 1.40
N PRO A 223 4.70 32.67 2.20
CA PRO A 223 5.19 32.27 3.51
C PRO A 223 4.09 31.80 4.48
N ALA A 224 2.86 32.33 4.36
CA ALA A 224 1.73 31.92 5.20
C ALA A 224 1.26 30.51 4.83
N ALA A 225 1.08 30.22 3.54
CA ALA A 225 0.73 28.89 3.06
C ALA A 225 1.81 27.85 3.41
N LEU A 226 3.09 28.24 3.28
CA LEU A 226 4.20 27.37 3.64
C LEU A 226 4.17 26.99 5.13
N ARG A 227 3.96 27.95 6.02
CA ARG A 227 3.85 27.70 7.46
C ARG A 227 2.69 26.75 7.76
N GLU A 228 1.51 26.97 7.14
CA GLU A 228 0.35 26.08 7.29
C GLU A 228 0.67 24.65 6.87
N VAL A 229 1.33 24.45 5.71
CA VAL A 229 1.75 23.14 5.21
C VAL A 229 2.71 22.46 6.17
N PHE A 230 3.73 23.16 6.68
CA PHE A 230 4.72 22.55 7.58
C PHE A 230 4.19 22.29 8.99
N ASP A 231 3.34 23.17 9.53
CA ASP A 231 2.72 22.98 10.85
C ASP A 231 1.82 21.74 10.87
N TYR A 232 1.10 21.51 9.78
CA TYR A 232 0.30 20.29 9.59
C TYR A 232 1.19 19.07 9.31
N GLY A 233 2.19 19.23 8.45
CA GLY A 233 3.01 18.15 7.89
C GLY A 233 3.94 17.48 8.90
N ARG A 234 4.48 18.20 9.89
CA ARG A 234 5.42 17.63 10.90
C ARG A 234 4.84 16.42 11.65
N TRP A 235 3.54 16.44 11.93
CA TRP A 235 2.86 15.32 12.61
C TRP A 235 2.61 14.14 11.68
N ILE A 236 2.30 14.41 10.40
CA ILE A 236 2.17 13.37 9.38
C ILE A 236 3.51 12.70 9.15
N LEU A 237 4.57 13.46 8.99
CA LEU A 237 5.93 12.96 8.79
C LEU A 237 6.35 12.01 9.92
N LEU A 238 6.08 12.36 11.18
CA LEU A 238 6.41 11.51 12.32
C LEU A 238 5.61 10.19 12.30
N SER A 239 4.33 10.25 12.00
CA SER A 239 3.48 9.05 11.98
C SER A 239 3.76 8.14 10.78
N SER A 240 4.03 8.71 9.60
CA SER A 240 4.35 7.94 8.39
C SER A 240 5.73 7.30 8.46
N SER A 241 6.69 7.91 9.19
CA SER A 241 8.02 7.34 9.40
C SER A 241 8.00 6.01 10.15
N VAL A 242 7.15 5.88 11.17
CA VAL A 242 6.98 4.59 11.88
C VAL A 242 6.18 3.61 11.02
N GLY A 243 5.13 4.10 10.35
CA GLY A 243 4.28 3.29 9.49
C GLY A 243 5.03 2.62 8.34
N VAL A 244 5.99 3.34 7.72
CA VAL A 244 6.75 2.79 6.58
C VAL A 244 7.66 1.63 6.99
N LEU A 245 8.25 1.69 8.18
CA LEU A 245 9.07 0.58 8.71
C LEU A 245 8.22 -0.65 9.00
N ALA A 246 6.97 -0.46 9.47
CA ALA A 246 6.03 -1.57 9.65
C ALA A 246 5.60 -2.20 8.31
N MET A 247 5.58 -1.42 7.21
CA MET A 247 5.11 -1.87 5.90
C MET A 247 6.22 -2.41 4.99
N GLN A 248 7.46 -1.95 5.15
CA GLN A 248 8.57 -2.25 4.23
C GLN A 248 9.80 -2.85 4.95
N GLY A 249 9.73 -2.98 6.28
CA GLY A 249 10.86 -3.46 7.09
C GLY A 249 11.33 -4.87 6.72
N ASP A 250 10.39 -5.74 6.34
CA ASP A 250 10.66 -7.07 5.82
C ASP A 250 11.57 -7.06 4.59
N ARG A 251 11.23 -6.24 3.59
CA ARG A 251 12.00 -6.13 2.34
C ARG A 251 13.36 -5.46 2.55
N ILE A 252 13.43 -4.46 3.44
CA ILE A 252 14.70 -3.84 3.83
C ILE A 252 15.61 -4.91 4.45
N TRP A 253 15.10 -5.73 5.36
CA TRP A 253 15.87 -6.79 6.00
C TRP A 253 16.28 -7.87 4.98
N PHE A 254 15.33 -8.35 4.20
CA PHE A 254 15.55 -9.42 3.24
C PHE A 254 16.46 -9.03 2.07
N GLY A 255 16.56 -7.75 1.73
CA GLY A 255 17.51 -7.25 0.73
C GLY A 255 18.97 -7.61 1.04
N GLY A 256 19.33 -7.68 2.34
CA GLY A 256 20.68 -8.05 2.79
C GLY A 256 20.87 -9.54 3.08
N SER A 257 19.77 -10.31 3.23
CA SER A 257 19.83 -11.69 3.74
C SER A 257 19.29 -12.75 2.78
N MET A 258 18.45 -12.38 1.81
CA MET A 258 17.96 -13.26 0.76
C MET A 258 18.78 -13.12 -0.52
N SER A 259 18.88 -14.18 -1.29
CA SER A 259 19.35 -14.10 -2.66
C SER A 259 18.39 -13.26 -3.53
N VAL A 260 18.91 -12.75 -4.65
CA VAL A 260 18.12 -11.92 -5.57
C VAL A 260 16.88 -12.64 -6.07
N ALA A 261 17.02 -13.95 -6.39
CA ALA A 261 15.91 -14.80 -6.84
C ALA A 261 14.89 -15.03 -5.72
N GLU A 262 15.34 -15.38 -4.50
CA GLU A 262 14.44 -15.58 -3.35
C GLU A 262 13.62 -14.34 -3.03
N LEU A 263 14.24 -13.15 -3.05
CA LEU A 263 13.52 -11.89 -2.84
C LEU A 263 12.54 -11.62 -3.98
N GLY A 264 12.86 -12.00 -5.21
CA GLY A 264 11.96 -11.94 -6.35
C GLY A 264 10.72 -12.79 -6.15
N VAL A 265 10.92 -14.06 -5.79
CA VAL A 265 9.84 -15.02 -5.46
C VAL A 265 8.99 -14.51 -4.28
N TYR A 266 9.63 -14.05 -3.20
CA TYR A 266 8.97 -13.43 -2.06
C TYR A 266 8.09 -12.24 -2.47
N SER A 267 8.61 -11.37 -3.35
CA SER A 267 7.89 -10.17 -3.79
C SER A 267 6.62 -10.50 -4.59
N ILE A 268 6.60 -11.60 -5.35
CA ILE A 268 5.40 -12.09 -6.03
C ILE A 268 4.34 -12.53 -5.02
N ALA A 269 4.71 -13.32 -4.01
CA ALA A 269 3.80 -13.74 -2.95
C ALA A 269 3.19 -12.53 -2.22
N VAL A 270 4.02 -11.55 -1.86
CA VAL A 270 3.57 -10.30 -1.20
C VAL A 270 2.68 -9.46 -2.13
N ALA A 271 2.96 -9.42 -3.43
CA ALA A 271 2.14 -8.65 -4.39
C ALA A 271 0.72 -9.23 -4.51
N ILE A 272 0.59 -10.57 -4.58
CA ILE A 272 -0.72 -11.24 -4.65
C ILE A 272 -1.49 -11.04 -3.33
N LEU A 273 -0.84 -11.32 -2.20
CA LEU A 273 -1.46 -11.14 -0.89
C LEU A 273 -1.86 -9.68 -0.66
N GLY A 274 -1.01 -8.73 -1.03
CA GLY A 274 -1.29 -7.29 -0.95
C GLY A 274 -2.48 -6.86 -1.83
N ALA A 275 -2.69 -7.49 -2.98
CA ALA A 275 -3.87 -7.27 -3.80
C ALA A 275 -5.16 -7.69 -3.06
N ILE A 276 -5.15 -8.88 -2.45
CA ILE A 276 -6.28 -9.39 -1.65
C ILE A 276 -6.53 -8.47 -0.45
N GLN A 277 -5.49 -8.12 0.30
CA GLN A 277 -5.58 -7.21 1.45
C GLN A 277 -6.15 -5.84 1.04
N SER A 278 -5.72 -5.28 -0.10
CA SER A 278 -6.19 -3.97 -0.55
C SER A 278 -7.67 -3.94 -0.88
N VAL A 279 -8.21 -5.01 -1.45
CA VAL A 279 -9.65 -5.17 -1.70
C VAL A 279 -10.40 -5.25 -0.37
N LEU A 280 -9.96 -6.10 0.56
CA LEU A 280 -10.58 -6.25 1.87
C LEU A 280 -10.56 -4.94 2.67
N LEU A 281 -9.44 -4.25 2.71
CA LEU A 281 -9.30 -2.97 3.43
C LEU A 281 -10.19 -1.86 2.86
N ARG A 282 -10.38 -1.82 1.55
CA ARG A 282 -11.28 -0.84 0.92
C ARG A 282 -12.74 -1.14 1.21
N LEU A 283 -13.14 -2.41 1.23
CA LEU A 283 -14.49 -2.81 1.65
C LEU A 283 -14.75 -2.37 3.10
N ALA A 284 -13.76 -2.55 3.99
CA ALA A 284 -13.86 -2.13 5.39
C ALA A 284 -13.93 -0.60 5.54
N GLY A 285 -13.02 0.13 4.87
CA GLY A 285 -12.87 1.58 5.04
C GLY A 285 -14.02 2.40 4.46
N ALA A 286 -14.65 1.93 3.38
CA ALA A 286 -15.73 2.66 2.71
C ALA A 286 -16.97 2.89 3.60
N VAL A 287 -17.22 2.00 4.56
CA VAL A 287 -18.42 2.02 5.40
C VAL A 287 -18.09 2.33 6.85
N ALA A 288 -16.95 1.85 7.37
CA ALA A 288 -16.68 1.83 8.79
C ALA A 288 -16.42 3.22 9.39
N LEU A 289 -15.50 4.00 8.83
CA LEU A 289 -15.08 5.27 9.45
C LEU A 289 -16.20 6.32 9.50
N PRO A 290 -17.00 6.57 8.44
CA PRO A 290 -18.12 7.50 8.50
C PRO A 290 -19.20 7.03 9.50
N ALA A 291 -19.52 5.73 9.49
CA ALA A 291 -20.52 5.15 10.37
C ALA A 291 -20.09 5.21 11.86
N PHE A 292 -18.82 4.93 12.16
CA PHE A 292 -18.29 5.06 13.52
C PHE A 292 -18.25 6.52 13.98
N SER A 293 -17.86 7.46 13.12
CA SER A 293 -17.83 8.89 13.45
C SER A 293 -19.23 9.43 13.74
N GLU A 294 -20.26 8.95 13.06
CA GLU A 294 -21.65 9.31 13.34
C GLU A 294 -22.14 8.70 14.66
N ALA A 295 -21.86 7.40 14.88
CA ALA A 295 -22.27 6.72 16.10
C ALA A 295 -21.56 7.27 17.36
N THR A 296 -20.29 7.63 17.26
CA THR A 296 -19.54 8.20 18.40
C THR A 296 -20.05 9.58 18.79
N ARG A 297 -20.54 10.38 17.83
CA ARG A 297 -21.15 11.69 18.12
C ARG A 297 -22.47 11.59 18.92
N SER A 298 -23.19 10.45 18.80
CA SER A 298 -24.43 10.24 19.58
C SER A 298 -24.19 9.94 21.06
N GLY A 299 -22.95 9.62 21.48
CA GLY A 299 -22.60 9.25 22.85
C GLY A 299 -23.10 7.88 23.31
N ASP A 300 -23.84 7.16 22.48
CA ASP A 300 -24.41 5.84 22.79
C ASP A 300 -23.37 4.72 22.57
N LYS A 301 -22.83 4.22 23.67
CA LYS A 301 -21.80 3.17 23.67
C LYS A 301 -22.33 1.82 23.13
N GLU A 302 -23.60 1.49 23.39
CA GLU A 302 -24.18 0.24 22.91
C GLU A 302 -24.38 0.27 21.39
N ARG A 303 -24.83 1.41 20.88
CA ARG A 303 -24.93 1.65 19.44
C ARG A 303 -23.57 1.54 18.74
N VAL A 304 -22.52 2.13 19.31
CA VAL A 304 -21.14 2.03 18.80
C VAL A 304 -20.67 0.57 18.80
N ARG A 305 -20.89 -0.17 19.91
CA ARG A 305 -20.53 -1.58 20.02
C ARG A 305 -21.29 -2.46 19.02
N SER A 306 -22.60 -2.27 18.91
CA SER A 306 -23.43 -3.00 17.95
C SER A 306 -22.99 -2.76 16.51
N LEU A 307 -22.74 -1.49 16.15
CA LEU A 307 -22.26 -1.10 14.83
C LEU A 307 -20.88 -1.69 14.53
N TYR A 308 -19.96 -1.66 15.51
CA TYR A 308 -18.63 -2.23 15.39
C TYR A 308 -18.69 -3.72 15.00
N TYR A 309 -19.43 -4.54 15.75
CA TYR A 309 -19.54 -5.96 15.44
C TYR A 309 -20.30 -6.23 14.14
N ARG A 310 -21.39 -5.48 13.88
CA ARG A 310 -22.13 -5.62 12.63
C ARG A 310 -21.28 -5.34 11.41
N SER A 311 -20.43 -4.32 11.47
CA SER A 311 -19.52 -3.98 10.39
C SER A 311 -18.40 -5.03 10.22
N ARG A 312 -18.00 -5.69 11.33
CA ARG A 312 -16.93 -6.68 11.32
C ARG A 312 -17.34 -8.03 10.77
N VAL A 313 -18.61 -8.47 10.96
CA VAL A 313 -19.00 -9.86 10.64
C VAL A 313 -18.59 -10.26 9.22
N LEU A 314 -18.98 -9.49 8.22
CA LEU A 314 -18.63 -9.80 6.82
C LEU A 314 -17.10 -9.74 6.59
N PHE A 315 -16.45 -8.76 7.17
CA PHE A 315 -15.00 -8.57 7.04
C PHE A 315 -14.21 -9.67 7.74
N ASP A 316 -14.63 -10.06 8.95
CA ASP A 316 -14.04 -11.15 9.71
C ASP A 316 -14.21 -12.48 8.97
N LEU A 317 -15.42 -12.78 8.47
CA LEU A 317 -15.68 -14.01 7.73
C LEU A 317 -14.86 -14.11 6.44
N THR A 318 -14.80 -13.02 5.68
CA THR A 318 -14.04 -13.00 4.40
C THR A 318 -12.53 -13.06 4.62
N SER A 319 -11.99 -12.35 5.62
CA SER A 319 -10.57 -12.36 5.91
C SER A 319 -10.10 -13.69 6.51
N LEU A 320 -10.89 -14.31 7.40
CA LEU A 320 -10.60 -15.62 7.98
C LEU A 320 -10.73 -16.74 6.94
N PHE A 321 -11.78 -16.70 6.10
CA PHE A 321 -11.91 -17.65 5.01
C PHE A 321 -10.74 -17.55 4.04
N ALA A 322 -10.38 -16.32 3.61
CA ALA A 322 -9.23 -16.12 2.73
C ALA A 322 -7.91 -16.57 3.38
N CYS A 323 -7.73 -16.34 4.68
CA CYS A 323 -6.58 -16.85 5.43
C CYS A 323 -6.49 -18.38 5.36
N GLY A 324 -7.56 -19.09 5.75
CA GLY A 324 -7.59 -20.56 5.72
C GLY A 324 -7.46 -21.15 4.33
N PHE A 325 -8.13 -20.56 3.34
CA PHE A 325 -8.07 -21.00 1.95
C PHE A 325 -6.65 -20.84 1.37
N LEU A 326 -6.03 -19.69 1.56
CA LEU A 326 -4.68 -19.45 1.04
C LEU A 326 -3.62 -20.27 1.80
N LEU A 327 -3.84 -20.58 3.05
CA LEU A 327 -2.91 -21.42 3.82
C LEU A 327 -2.68 -22.80 3.16
N THR A 328 -3.70 -23.35 2.53
CA THR A 328 -3.65 -24.68 1.89
C THR A 328 -3.60 -24.62 0.36
N ALA A 329 -4.34 -23.70 -0.27
CA ALA A 329 -4.45 -23.64 -1.72
C ALA A 329 -3.33 -22.82 -2.41
N SER A 330 -2.50 -22.05 -1.67
CA SER A 330 -1.48 -21.18 -2.29
C SER A 330 -0.48 -21.90 -3.19
N PRO A 331 0.06 -23.07 -2.85
CA PRO A 331 0.98 -23.79 -3.74
C PRO A 331 0.33 -24.13 -5.08
N LEU A 332 -0.92 -24.62 -5.06
CA LEU A 332 -1.69 -24.94 -6.25
C LEU A 332 -2.02 -23.68 -7.07
N LEU A 333 -2.44 -22.58 -6.41
CA LEU A 333 -2.71 -21.32 -7.10
C LEU A 333 -1.48 -20.80 -7.82
N ILE A 334 -0.32 -20.88 -7.19
CA ILE A 334 0.94 -20.43 -7.81
C ILE A 334 1.32 -21.33 -8.98
N SER A 335 1.20 -22.66 -8.87
CA SER A 335 1.51 -23.58 -9.97
C SER A 335 0.60 -23.38 -11.20
N TRP A 336 -0.64 -22.94 -11.01
CA TRP A 336 -1.54 -22.59 -12.12
C TRP A 336 -1.24 -21.24 -12.78
N LEU A 337 -0.82 -20.28 -11.97
CA LEU A 337 -0.67 -18.89 -12.40
C LEU A 337 0.75 -18.59 -12.91
N TYR A 338 1.77 -19.23 -12.31
CA TYR A 338 3.18 -18.95 -12.56
C TYR A 338 3.91 -20.23 -13.00
N ASP A 339 5.08 -20.06 -13.59
CA ASP A 339 5.96 -21.17 -13.94
C ASP A 339 6.79 -21.65 -12.73
N ASP A 340 7.49 -22.78 -12.90
CA ASP A 340 8.24 -23.45 -11.84
C ASP A 340 9.33 -22.58 -11.18
N ARG A 341 9.82 -21.53 -11.87
CA ARG A 341 10.78 -20.58 -11.31
C ARG A 341 10.23 -19.84 -10.11
N TYR A 342 8.90 -19.72 -10.02
CA TYR A 342 8.19 -19.01 -8.94
C TYR A 342 7.47 -19.96 -7.96
N ALA A 343 7.69 -21.29 -8.07
CA ALA A 343 6.98 -22.26 -7.23
C ALA A 343 7.12 -21.97 -5.72
N GLY A 344 8.28 -21.50 -5.28
CA GLY A 344 8.51 -21.10 -3.88
C GLY A 344 7.59 -20.00 -3.36
N ALA A 345 6.98 -19.20 -4.26
CA ALA A 345 6.01 -18.19 -3.87
C ALA A 345 4.74 -18.79 -3.25
N GLY A 346 4.37 -20.03 -3.61
CA GLY A 346 3.24 -20.75 -3.05
C GLY A 346 3.36 -20.94 -1.55
N ASN A 347 4.45 -21.54 -1.11
CA ASN A 347 4.72 -21.76 0.32
C ASN A 347 4.88 -20.44 1.08
N THR A 348 5.57 -19.46 0.48
CA THR A 348 5.70 -18.11 1.03
C THR A 348 4.34 -17.46 1.22
N MET A 349 3.46 -17.51 0.22
CA MET A 349 2.11 -16.92 0.28
C MET A 349 1.23 -17.64 1.32
N ALA A 350 1.35 -18.97 1.44
CA ALA A 350 0.65 -19.75 2.47
C ALA A 350 1.01 -19.25 3.88
N ILE A 351 2.30 -19.11 4.20
CA ILE A 351 2.75 -18.59 5.49
C ILE A 351 2.28 -17.16 5.72
N LEU A 352 2.49 -16.28 4.74
CA LEU A 352 2.11 -14.86 4.84
C LEU A 352 0.60 -14.64 4.92
N SER A 353 -0.22 -15.59 4.44
CA SER A 353 -1.68 -15.51 4.53
C SER A 353 -2.20 -15.42 5.98
N LEU A 354 -1.40 -15.89 6.97
CA LEU A 354 -1.71 -15.74 8.40
C LEU A 354 -1.87 -14.27 8.81
N SER A 355 -1.26 -13.33 8.10
CA SER A 355 -1.47 -11.89 8.35
C SER A 355 -2.92 -11.46 8.10
N LEU A 356 -3.70 -12.20 7.29
CA LEU A 356 -5.13 -11.95 7.09
C LEU A 356 -5.95 -12.22 8.36
N PHE A 357 -5.47 -13.11 9.25
CA PHE A 357 -6.10 -13.34 10.54
C PHE A 357 -6.14 -12.07 11.39
N THR A 358 -5.06 -11.31 11.41
CA THR A 358 -4.98 -10.07 12.20
C THR A 358 -5.57 -8.87 11.47
N LEU A 359 -5.72 -8.95 10.13
CA LEU A 359 -6.32 -7.90 9.30
C LEU A 359 -7.73 -7.52 9.78
N ARG A 360 -8.49 -8.48 10.33
CA ARG A 360 -9.84 -8.27 10.89
C ARG A 360 -9.89 -7.17 11.95
N PHE A 361 -8.80 -6.90 12.64
CA PHE A 361 -8.73 -5.88 13.68
C PHE A 361 -8.49 -4.46 13.14
N THR A 362 -8.30 -4.29 11.83
CA THR A 362 -8.17 -2.97 11.21
C THR A 362 -9.39 -2.07 11.48
N LEU A 363 -10.59 -2.66 11.63
CA LEU A 363 -11.80 -1.92 12.00
C LEU A 363 -11.73 -1.36 13.42
N ALA A 364 -10.99 -1.99 14.35
CA ALA A 364 -10.72 -1.43 15.67
C ALA A 364 -9.90 -0.13 15.56
N HIS A 365 -8.89 -0.11 14.67
CA HIS A 365 -8.10 1.10 14.42
C HIS A 365 -8.96 2.25 13.87
N GLN A 366 -9.87 1.96 12.93
CA GLN A 366 -10.81 2.97 12.41
C GLN A 366 -11.72 3.53 13.53
N LEU A 367 -12.18 2.67 14.43
CA LEU A 367 -12.98 3.09 15.58
C LEU A 367 -12.14 3.92 16.56
N TRP A 368 -10.90 3.52 16.85
CA TRP A 368 -10.02 4.31 17.71
C TRP A 368 -9.74 5.71 17.14
N LEU A 369 -9.56 5.81 15.81
CA LEU A 369 -9.44 7.11 15.13
C LEU A 369 -10.72 7.95 15.26
N ALA A 370 -11.90 7.33 15.10
CA ALA A 370 -13.19 8.00 15.27
C ALA A 370 -13.42 8.48 16.71
N LEU A 371 -12.87 7.77 17.71
CA LEU A 371 -12.87 8.14 19.12
C LEU A 371 -11.76 9.15 19.50
N GLY A 372 -10.91 9.58 18.58
CA GLY A 372 -9.76 10.45 18.85
C GLY A 372 -8.62 9.77 19.60
N LEU A 373 -8.60 8.44 19.67
CA LEU A 373 -7.62 7.64 20.43
C LEU A 373 -6.38 7.30 19.59
N THR A 374 -5.83 8.30 18.89
CA THR A 374 -4.70 8.15 17.95
C THR A 374 -3.44 7.54 18.56
N LYS A 375 -3.24 7.71 19.88
CA LYS A 375 -2.12 7.11 20.61
C LYS A 375 -2.08 5.57 20.50
N TYR A 376 -3.24 4.90 20.50
CA TYR A 376 -3.27 3.44 20.39
C TYR A 376 -2.93 2.97 18.99
N VAL A 377 -3.28 3.75 17.96
CA VAL A 377 -2.86 3.47 16.58
C VAL A 377 -1.34 3.61 16.44
N ALA A 378 -0.76 4.65 17.05
CA ALA A 378 0.69 4.81 17.07
C ALA A 378 1.40 3.67 17.83
N MET A 379 0.86 3.26 18.99
CA MET A 379 1.38 2.11 19.75
C MET A 379 1.30 0.80 18.96
N ASP A 380 0.21 0.56 18.23
CA ASP A 380 0.08 -0.61 17.36
C ASP A 380 1.18 -0.66 16.29
N ASN A 381 1.45 0.47 15.61
CA ASN A 381 2.53 0.55 14.63
C ASN A 381 3.90 0.31 15.28
N ILE A 382 4.16 0.84 16.47
CA ILE A 382 5.41 0.60 17.21
C ILE A 382 5.55 -0.89 17.54
N ILE A 383 4.50 -1.55 18.04
CA ILE A 383 4.52 -2.99 18.33
C ILE A 383 4.83 -3.78 17.08
N ARG A 384 4.22 -3.45 15.93
CA ARG A 384 4.51 -4.10 14.64
C ARG A 384 5.98 -3.98 14.24
N VAL A 385 6.54 -2.77 14.32
CA VAL A 385 7.95 -2.53 13.99
C VAL A 385 8.86 -3.30 14.93
N VAL A 386 8.67 -3.15 16.24
CA VAL A 386 9.51 -3.80 17.24
C VAL A 386 9.45 -5.31 17.13
N SER A 387 8.25 -5.89 17.04
CA SER A 387 8.09 -7.34 16.89
C SER A 387 8.69 -7.86 15.59
N LEU A 388 8.54 -7.13 14.48
CA LEU A 388 9.13 -7.50 13.19
C LEU A 388 10.66 -7.55 13.29
N PHE A 389 11.29 -6.47 13.77
CA PHE A 389 12.75 -6.37 13.85
C PHE A 389 13.39 -7.22 14.97
N ILE A 390 12.59 -7.77 15.89
CA ILE A 390 13.04 -8.81 16.83
C ILE A 390 12.89 -10.20 16.21
N LEU A 391 11.73 -10.50 15.61
CA LEU A 391 11.46 -11.84 15.09
C LEU A 391 12.30 -12.17 13.86
N LEU A 392 12.56 -11.21 12.97
CA LEU A 392 13.36 -11.46 11.76
C LEU A 392 14.76 -11.99 12.08
N PRO A 393 15.62 -11.31 12.86
CA PRO A 393 16.95 -11.84 13.17
C PRO A 393 16.92 -13.11 14.00
N VAL A 394 15.99 -13.22 14.95
CA VAL A 394 15.89 -14.42 15.81
C VAL A 394 15.53 -15.65 15.00
N LEU A 395 14.48 -15.57 14.19
CA LEU A 395 14.02 -16.70 13.38
C LEU A 395 14.98 -16.99 12.23
N MET A 396 15.64 -15.96 11.68
CA MET A 396 16.73 -16.16 10.70
C MET A 396 17.89 -16.96 11.29
N ALA A 397 18.29 -16.68 12.55
CA ALA A 397 19.33 -17.40 13.23
C ALA A 397 18.97 -18.85 13.57
N ILE A 398 17.68 -19.16 13.78
CA ILE A 398 17.18 -20.51 14.12
C ILE A 398 17.09 -21.40 12.89
N GLY A 399 16.54 -20.91 11.78
CA GLY A 399 16.23 -21.76 10.62
C GLY A 399 16.31 -21.05 9.27
N GLY A 400 17.08 -19.94 9.19
CA GLY A 400 17.32 -19.21 7.95
C GLY A 400 16.09 -18.49 7.40
N VAL A 401 16.09 -18.26 6.08
CA VAL A 401 15.08 -17.49 5.35
C VAL A 401 13.65 -18.02 5.57
N SER A 402 13.47 -19.34 5.52
CA SER A 402 12.15 -19.95 5.68
C SER A 402 11.51 -19.62 7.03
N TYR A 403 12.29 -19.64 8.10
CA TYR A 403 11.81 -19.26 9.43
C TYR A 403 11.60 -17.74 9.57
N ALA A 404 12.44 -16.92 8.93
CA ALA A 404 12.25 -15.49 8.92
C ALA A 404 10.94 -15.06 8.25
N ILE A 405 10.46 -15.78 7.22
CA ILE A 405 9.14 -15.57 6.61
C ILE A 405 8.01 -15.78 7.63
N TRP A 406 8.12 -16.77 8.54
CA TRP A 406 7.19 -16.92 9.67
C TRP A 406 7.23 -15.70 10.58
N GLY A 407 8.40 -15.10 10.79
CA GLY A 407 8.52 -13.84 11.55
C GLY A 407 7.69 -12.72 10.94
N VAL A 408 7.72 -12.59 9.60
CA VAL A 408 6.87 -11.61 8.88
C VAL A 408 5.38 -11.93 9.03
N ALA A 409 4.98 -13.20 9.05
CA ALA A 409 3.57 -13.57 9.25
C ALA A 409 3.10 -13.32 10.68
N LEU A 410 3.95 -13.64 11.67
CA LEU A 410 3.57 -13.68 13.09
C LEU A 410 3.72 -12.34 13.81
N HIS A 411 4.56 -11.40 13.34
CA HIS A 411 4.78 -10.12 14.06
C HIS A 411 3.47 -9.35 14.28
N THR A 412 2.49 -9.46 13.37
CA THR A 412 1.20 -8.78 13.50
C THR A 412 0.34 -9.33 14.65
N PHE A 413 0.58 -10.57 15.09
CA PHE A 413 -0.15 -11.17 16.23
C PHE A 413 0.21 -10.51 17.56
N PHE A 414 1.40 -9.92 17.69
CA PHE A 414 1.79 -9.18 18.89
C PHE A 414 0.91 -7.96 19.16
N THR A 415 0.27 -7.41 18.12
CA THR A 415 -0.69 -6.32 18.28
C THR A 415 -1.93 -6.72 19.08
N LEU A 416 -2.24 -8.02 19.15
CA LEU A 416 -3.38 -8.52 19.94
C LEU A 416 -3.21 -8.23 21.44
N PHE A 417 -1.96 -8.19 21.93
CA PHE A 417 -1.65 -7.78 23.31
C PHE A 417 -2.03 -6.34 23.62
N LEU A 418 -2.16 -5.48 22.60
CA LEU A 418 -2.69 -4.12 22.74
C LEU A 418 -4.20 -4.08 22.44
N ILE A 419 -4.63 -4.72 21.37
CA ILE A 419 -6.01 -4.62 20.85
C ILE A 419 -7.03 -5.15 21.88
N PHE A 420 -6.79 -6.32 22.47
CA PHE A 420 -7.72 -6.91 23.42
C PHE A 420 -7.88 -6.09 24.72
N PRO A 421 -6.81 -5.66 25.42
CA PRO A 421 -6.96 -4.82 26.61
C PRO A 421 -7.64 -3.47 26.31
N VAL A 422 -7.26 -2.82 25.20
CA VAL A 422 -7.87 -1.54 24.81
C VAL A 422 -9.36 -1.71 24.52
N ASN A 423 -9.74 -2.71 23.70
CA ASN A 423 -11.14 -2.97 23.38
C ASN A 423 -11.94 -3.39 24.64
N ARG A 424 -11.33 -4.12 25.57
CA ARG A 424 -11.94 -4.43 26.86
C ARG A 424 -12.22 -3.18 27.69
N LYS A 425 -11.24 -2.28 27.78
CA LYS A 425 -11.38 -0.98 28.47
C LYS A 425 -12.47 -0.10 27.87
N LEU A 426 -12.63 -0.16 26.55
CA LEU A 426 -13.67 0.58 25.82
C LEU A 426 -15.05 -0.10 25.87
N GLY A 427 -15.19 -1.27 26.50
CA GLY A 427 -16.43 -2.05 26.52
C GLY A 427 -16.80 -2.67 25.18
N LEU A 428 -15.85 -2.74 24.25
CA LEU A 428 -16.04 -3.26 22.89
C LEU A 428 -15.75 -4.77 22.79
N LEU A 429 -14.97 -5.36 23.71
CA LEU A 429 -14.57 -6.76 23.62
C LEU A 429 -15.73 -7.68 23.98
N ASP A 430 -16.07 -8.58 23.07
CA ASP A 430 -17.02 -9.66 23.23
C ASP A 430 -16.41 -10.97 22.76
N LEU A 431 -15.87 -11.75 23.68
CA LEU A 431 -15.15 -13.00 23.35
C LEU A 431 -16.03 -14.01 22.60
N LYS A 432 -17.35 -14.05 22.87
CA LYS A 432 -18.24 -14.96 22.13
C LYS A 432 -18.30 -14.60 20.66
N ARG A 433 -18.41 -13.30 20.34
CA ARG A 433 -18.42 -12.81 18.95
C ARG A 433 -17.05 -12.94 18.27
N GLU A 434 -15.96 -12.83 19.03
CA GLU A 434 -14.61 -13.07 18.49
C GLU A 434 -14.41 -14.53 18.08
N VAL A 435 -14.98 -15.49 18.82
CA VAL A 435 -14.84 -16.93 18.59
C VAL A 435 -15.81 -17.46 17.53
N VAL A 436 -17.05 -16.96 17.49
CA VAL A 436 -18.12 -17.42 16.56
C VAL A 436 -17.72 -17.30 15.08
N VAL A 437 -16.83 -16.39 14.74
CA VAL A 437 -16.36 -16.21 13.34
C VAL A 437 -15.19 -17.13 12.96
N LEU A 438 -14.51 -17.76 13.94
CA LEU A 438 -13.34 -18.62 13.67
C LEU A 438 -13.64 -19.85 12.79
N PRO A 439 -14.83 -20.46 12.79
CA PRO A 439 -15.15 -21.53 11.85
C PRO A 439 -14.96 -21.16 10.38
N ALA A 440 -15.04 -19.86 10.03
CA ALA A 440 -14.76 -19.42 8.65
C ALA A 440 -13.33 -19.75 8.20
N LEU A 441 -12.35 -19.71 9.11
CA LEU A 441 -10.97 -20.13 8.83
C LEU A 441 -10.90 -21.64 8.52
N LEU A 442 -11.57 -22.46 9.35
CA LEU A 442 -11.60 -23.91 9.13
C LEU A 442 -12.32 -24.27 7.81
N ILE A 443 -13.41 -23.57 7.50
CA ILE A 443 -14.12 -23.69 6.23
C ILE A 443 -13.16 -23.33 5.06
N GLY A 444 -12.38 -22.25 5.19
CA GLY A 444 -11.37 -21.87 4.21
C GLY A 444 -10.32 -22.96 4.01
N VAL A 445 -9.77 -23.52 5.09
CA VAL A 445 -8.81 -24.64 5.04
C VAL A 445 -9.43 -25.83 4.31
N PHE A 446 -10.65 -26.25 4.70
CA PHE A 446 -11.34 -27.38 4.08
C PHE A 446 -11.54 -27.18 2.56
N PHE A 447 -12.00 -26.01 2.14
CA PHE A 447 -12.18 -25.71 0.71
C PHE A 447 -10.83 -25.68 -0.03
N GLY A 448 -9.78 -25.15 0.59
CA GLY A 448 -8.45 -25.15 0.01
C GLY A 448 -7.87 -26.55 -0.15
N GLU A 449 -7.98 -27.42 0.86
CA GLU A 449 -7.58 -28.83 0.77
C GLU A 449 -8.41 -29.61 -0.26
N MET A 450 -9.72 -29.39 -0.28
CA MET A 450 -10.60 -30.02 -1.27
C MET A 450 -10.19 -29.68 -2.70
N ILE A 451 -9.90 -28.39 -2.98
CA ILE A 451 -9.44 -27.99 -4.32
C ILE A 451 -8.06 -28.59 -4.60
N THR A 452 -7.14 -28.55 -3.65
CA THR A 452 -5.80 -29.12 -3.83
C THR A 452 -5.89 -30.62 -4.12
N SER A 453 -6.71 -31.39 -3.39
CA SER A 453 -6.88 -32.84 -3.60
C SER A 453 -7.58 -33.23 -4.91
N LEU A 454 -8.34 -32.29 -5.55
CA LEU A 454 -8.97 -32.53 -6.85
C LEU A 454 -7.99 -32.39 -8.03
N PHE A 455 -6.87 -31.70 -7.82
CA PHE A 455 -5.92 -31.35 -8.87
C PHE A 455 -4.50 -31.86 -8.65
N THR A 456 -4.25 -32.54 -7.53
CA THR A 456 -3.05 -33.36 -7.27
C THR A 456 -3.37 -34.85 -7.38
#